data_4024eb86749e5561faedde41bdaa71bc
#
_entry.id   4024eb86749e5561faedde41bdaa71bc
#
_cell.length_a   1.000
_cell.length_b   1.000
_cell.length_c   1.000
_cell.angle_alpha   90.00
_cell.angle_beta   90.00
_cell.angle_gamma   90.00
#
_symmetry.space_group_name_H-M   'P 1'
#
loop_
_entity.id
_entity.type
_entity.pdbx_description
1 polymer ?
#
loop_
_entity_poly.entity_id
_entity_poly.type
_entity_poly.pdbx_seq_one_letter_code
_entity_poly.pdbx_strand_id
1 'polypeptide(L)'
;MSPREAAPAPSAAAQASGTDALDASFEARSRFWSRVGTVESDVLTHLISPQLMGGPAWPTTRQAYRIVRRADGTLVLATDGLSDPFDDGGDTNGYGMEIFVQCADLPPEQAGTPGEITALRDGWMFALLSHIAGIVATNEGIVPMLDRYDGLLSMELPGVSQSHPIASQVPSRFVTADDALGVLIGGPAPDFPTMINDMPVSP
;
A
#
# COMPACT_ATOMS: atom_id res chain seq x y z
N MET A 1 -7.30 41.87 1.58
CA MET A 1 -6.63 40.55 1.46
C MET A 1 -5.46 40.56 2.42
N SER A 2 -5.60 39.93 3.61
CA SER A 2 -4.50 39.80 4.56
C SER A 2 -3.55 38.69 4.10
N PRO A 3 -2.23 38.86 4.20
CA PRO A 3 -1.28 37.81 3.87
C PRO A 3 -1.45 36.65 4.85
N ARG A 4 -1.58 35.44 4.32
CA ARG A 4 -1.57 34.21 5.10
C ARG A 4 -0.16 34.04 5.66
N GLU A 5 -0.02 34.17 6.97
CA GLU A 5 1.23 33.97 7.70
C GLU A 5 1.68 32.51 7.48
N ALA A 6 2.87 32.31 6.93
CA ALA A 6 3.44 30.99 6.72
C ALA A 6 3.72 30.36 8.11
N ALA A 7 3.29 29.12 8.29
CA ALA A 7 3.58 28.36 9.49
C ALA A 7 5.10 28.27 9.70
N PRO A 8 5.59 28.38 10.95
CA PRO A 8 7.02 28.25 11.23
C PRO A 8 7.53 26.86 10.86
N ALA A 9 8.72 26.78 10.29
CA ALA A 9 9.37 25.51 9.99
C ALA A 9 9.61 24.70 11.29
N PRO A 10 9.44 23.37 11.24
CA PRO A 10 9.66 22.50 12.40
C PRO A 10 11.09 22.65 12.94
N SER A 11 11.25 22.50 14.26
CA SER A 11 12.57 22.59 14.89
C SER A 11 13.45 21.40 14.51
N ALA A 12 14.78 21.56 14.56
CA ALA A 12 15.73 20.47 14.27
C ALA A 12 15.51 19.22 15.16
N ALA A 13 15.01 19.39 16.39
CA ALA A 13 14.69 18.30 17.30
C ALA A 13 13.42 17.54 16.84
N ALA A 14 12.40 18.24 16.34
CA ALA A 14 11.20 17.60 15.79
C ALA A 14 11.49 16.85 14.47
N GLN A 15 12.40 17.37 13.66
CA GLN A 15 12.84 16.68 12.44
C GLN A 15 13.65 15.42 12.75
N ALA A 16 14.51 15.43 13.78
CA ALA A 16 15.27 14.25 14.20
C ALA A 16 14.34 13.14 14.73
N SER A 17 13.35 13.49 15.57
CA SER A 17 12.39 12.50 16.09
C SER A 17 11.50 11.92 14.97
N GLY A 18 11.12 12.72 13.99
CA GLY A 18 10.36 12.26 12.83
C GLY A 18 11.15 11.28 11.95
N THR A 19 12.44 11.52 11.77
CA THR A 19 13.33 10.59 11.03
C THR A 19 13.48 9.27 11.77
N ASP A 20 13.69 9.30 13.08
CA ASP A 20 13.82 8.08 13.90
C ASP A 20 12.52 7.23 13.87
N ALA A 21 11.34 7.87 13.93
CA ALA A 21 10.05 7.18 13.84
C ALA A 21 9.83 6.56 12.45
N LEU A 22 10.21 7.27 11.38
CA LEU A 22 10.13 6.77 10.01
C LEU A 22 11.06 5.55 9.81
N ASP A 23 12.28 5.61 10.30
CA ASP A 23 13.24 4.51 10.23
C ASP A 23 12.73 3.30 11.02
N ALA A 24 12.18 3.50 12.22
CA ALA A 24 11.61 2.44 13.04
C ALA A 24 10.40 1.78 12.34
N SER A 25 9.54 2.55 11.70
CA SER A 25 8.41 2.07 10.90
C SER A 25 8.89 1.22 9.74
N PHE A 26 9.83 1.72 8.95
CA PHE A 26 10.43 1.01 7.84
C PHE A 26 11.10 -0.31 8.27
N GLU A 27 11.89 -0.28 9.34
CA GLU A 27 12.56 -1.47 9.87
C GLU A 27 11.58 -2.53 10.38
N ALA A 28 10.49 -2.11 11.05
CA ALA A 28 9.47 -3.04 11.53
C ALA A 28 8.81 -3.79 10.37
N ARG A 29 8.41 -3.08 9.30
CA ARG A 29 7.86 -3.70 8.09
C ARG A 29 8.90 -4.57 7.37
N SER A 30 10.14 -4.13 7.29
CA SER A 30 11.23 -4.89 6.66
C SER A 30 11.49 -6.21 7.39
N ARG A 31 11.55 -6.21 8.71
CA ARG A 31 11.69 -7.43 9.52
C ARG A 31 10.51 -8.37 9.33
N PHE A 32 9.29 -7.85 9.26
CA PHE A 32 8.11 -8.66 9.03
C PHE A 32 8.18 -9.37 7.67
N TRP A 33 8.33 -8.61 6.59
CA TRP A 33 8.31 -9.16 5.24
C TRP A 33 9.46 -10.13 4.96
N SER A 34 10.63 -9.92 5.59
CA SER A 34 11.76 -10.86 5.50
C SER A 34 11.48 -12.22 6.16
N ARG A 35 10.50 -12.32 7.06
CA ARG A 35 10.03 -13.59 7.61
C ARG A 35 8.98 -14.27 6.73
N VAL A 36 8.23 -13.50 5.97
CA VAL A 36 7.21 -14.00 5.05
C VAL A 36 7.83 -14.61 3.80
N GLY A 37 8.93 -14.05 3.30
CA GLY A 37 9.62 -14.54 2.12
C GLY A 37 10.85 -13.73 1.76
N THR A 38 11.38 -13.95 0.56
CA THR A 38 12.49 -13.17 0.02
C THR A 38 11.94 -11.83 -0.48
N VAL A 39 12.38 -10.76 0.15
CA VAL A 39 12.03 -9.38 -0.24
C VAL A 39 12.93 -8.97 -1.39
N GLU A 40 12.34 -8.44 -2.49
CA GLU A 40 13.10 -7.84 -3.58
C GLU A 40 13.84 -6.58 -3.11
N SER A 41 15.02 -6.34 -3.68
CA SER A 41 15.82 -5.13 -3.40
C SER A 41 15.15 -3.86 -3.93
N ASP A 42 14.43 -4.00 -5.04
CA ASP A 42 13.70 -2.92 -5.68
C ASP A 42 12.23 -2.91 -5.22
N VAL A 43 11.64 -1.73 -5.26
CA VAL A 43 10.22 -1.50 -4.96
C VAL A 43 9.51 -0.96 -6.20
N LEU A 44 8.23 -1.25 -6.33
CA LEU A 44 7.41 -0.55 -7.33
C LEU A 44 7.05 0.83 -6.78
N THR A 45 7.08 1.81 -7.67
CA THR A 45 6.62 3.17 -7.40
C THR A 45 5.89 3.71 -8.61
N HIS A 46 5.07 4.73 -8.42
CA HIS A 46 4.55 5.50 -9.53
C HIS A 46 5.67 6.32 -10.19
N LEU A 47 5.67 6.41 -11.52
CA LEU A 47 6.63 7.27 -12.25
C LEU A 47 6.49 8.74 -11.87
N ILE A 48 5.25 9.16 -11.58
CA ILE A 48 4.92 10.48 -11.06
C ILE A 48 4.05 10.23 -9.83
N SER A 49 4.42 10.82 -8.68
CA SER A 49 3.61 10.69 -7.47
C SER A 49 2.17 11.13 -7.76
N PRO A 50 1.15 10.30 -7.44
CA PRO A 50 -0.26 10.67 -7.56
C PRO A 50 -0.58 11.99 -6.87
N GLN A 51 0.04 12.29 -5.75
CA GLN A 51 -0.13 13.57 -5.02
C GLN A 51 0.21 14.78 -5.89
N LEU A 52 1.25 14.72 -6.72
CA LEU A 52 1.62 15.80 -7.63
C LEU A 52 0.61 16.00 -8.77
N MET A 53 -0.19 14.98 -9.04
CA MET A 53 -1.27 15.01 -10.04
C MET A 53 -2.65 15.31 -9.42
N GLY A 54 -2.69 15.77 -8.17
CA GLY A 54 -3.93 16.05 -7.45
C GLY A 54 -4.62 14.82 -6.88
N GLY A 55 -3.95 13.69 -6.87
CA GLY A 55 -4.41 12.47 -6.20
C GLY A 55 -4.17 12.51 -4.68
N PRO A 56 -4.63 11.47 -3.96
CA PRO A 56 -4.53 11.42 -2.51
C PRO A 56 -3.07 11.39 -2.05
N ALA A 57 -2.79 12.12 -0.96
CA ALA A 57 -1.50 12.10 -0.30
C ALA A 57 -1.39 10.88 0.61
N TRP A 58 -0.21 10.27 0.65
CA TRP A 58 0.16 9.34 1.71
C TRP A 58 0.76 10.11 2.89
N PRO A 59 0.96 9.46 4.05
CA PRO A 59 1.53 10.11 5.23
C PRO A 59 2.88 10.78 4.96
N THR A 60 3.68 10.19 4.08
CA THR A 60 4.94 10.76 3.58
C THR A 60 4.92 10.88 2.06
N THR A 61 5.91 11.52 1.49
CA THR A 61 6.11 11.57 0.02
C THR A 61 6.46 10.19 -0.57
N ARG A 62 6.81 9.21 0.27
CA ARG A 62 7.12 7.85 -0.14
C ARG A 62 5.85 7.07 -0.43
N GLN A 63 5.63 6.75 -1.69
CA GLN A 63 4.56 5.85 -2.15
C GLN A 63 5.20 4.66 -2.82
N ALA A 64 5.55 3.65 -2.02
CA ALA A 64 6.26 2.48 -2.48
C ALA A 64 5.42 1.22 -2.29
N TYR A 65 5.73 0.19 -3.09
CA TYR A 65 5.11 -1.12 -2.99
C TYR A 65 6.20 -2.18 -2.98
N ARG A 66 6.21 -2.96 -1.93
CA ARG A 66 7.22 -3.98 -1.66
C ARG A 66 6.82 -5.30 -2.30
N ILE A 67 7.79 -5.99 -2.86
CA ILE A 67 7.60 -7.29 -3.48
C ILE A 67 8.23 -8.36 -2.60
N VAL A 68 7.48 -9.42 -2.30
CA VAL A 68 7.94 -10.55 -1.50
C VAL A 68 7.64 -11.85 -2.23
N ARG A 69 8.69 -12.66 -2.47
CA ARG A 69 8.57 -13.98 -3.09
C ARG A 69 8.64 -15.05 -2.03
N ARG A 70 7.58 -15.84 -1.89
CA ARG A 70 7.53 -16.95 -0.94
C ARG A 70 8.14 -18.21 -1.54
N ALA A 71 8.61 -19.11 -0.65
CA ALA A 71 9.24 -20.37 -1.05
C ALA A 71 8.26 -21.31 -1.80
N ASP A 72 6.96 -21.16 -1.60
CA ASP A 72 5.90 -21.92 -2.28
C ASP A 72 5.54 -21.37 -3.67
N GLY A 73 6.24 -20.34 -4.14
CA GLY A 73 5.98 -19.66 -5.41
C GLY A 73 4.95 -18.54 -5.33
N THR A 74 4.29 -18.35 -4.18
CA THR A 74 3.37 -17.23 -3.99
C THR A 74 4.11 -15.90 -4.07
N LEU A 75 3.57 -14.97 -4.83
CA LEU A 75 4.03 -13.59 -4.89
C LEU A 75 3.11 -12.71 -4.05
N VAL A 76 3.72 -11.88 -3.20
CA VAL A 76 3.03 -10.86 -2.40
C VAL A 76 3.47 -9.50 -2.87
N LEU A 77 2.51 -8.61 -3.09
CA LEU A 77 2.74 -7.19 -3.31
C LEU A 77 2.06 -6.41 -2.19
N ALA A 78 2.80 -5.59 -1.47
CA ALA A 78 2.33 -4.87 -0.29
C ALA A 78 2.63 -3.39 -0.39
N THR A 79 1.77 -2.54 0.16
CA THR A 79 2.09 -1.12 0.36
C THR A 79 3.25 -0.98 1.36
N ASP A 80 4.01 0.08 1.22
CA ASP A 80 5.16 0.38 2.10
C ASP A 80 5.21 1.89 2.31
N GLY A 81 4.39 2.37 3.24
CA GLY A 81 4.32 3.78 3.60
C GLY A 81 2.95 4.32 4.01
N LEU A 82 1.87 3.52 3.96
CA LEU A 82 0.57 3.95 4.50
C LEU A 82 0.60 4.07 6.03
N SER A 83 1.47 3.32 6.69
CA SER A 83 1.72 3.35 8.14
C SER A 83 2.95 4.17 8.54
N ASP A 84 3.54 4.94 7.62
CA ASP A 84 4.62 5.86 7.98
C ASP A 84 4.09 7.03 8.80
N PRO A 85 4.85 7.59 9.75
CA PRO A 85 4.49 8.84 10.42
C PRO A 85 4.24 9.95 9.41
N PHE A 86 3.28 10.84 9.70
CA PHE A 86 3.06 12.00 8.84
C PHE A 86 4.25 12.95 8.82
N ASP A 87 4.56 13.54 7.67
CA ASP A 87 5.68 14.48 7.47
C ASP A 87 5.54 15.76 8.32
N ASP A 88 4.38 16.05 8.89
CA ASP A 88 4.12 17.20 9.75
C ASP A 88 4.60 17.03 11.20
N GLY A 89 5.24 15.91 11.52
CA GLY A 89 5.93 15.66 12.78
C GLY A 89 5.06 15.00 13.85
N GLY A 90 3.98 14.33 13.47
CA GLY A 90 3.22 13.49 14.39
C GLY A 90 3.91 12.15 14.65
N ASP A 91 3.94 11.70 15.91
CA ASP A 91 4.39 10.35 16.31
C ASP A 91 3.34 9.28 15.96
N THR A 92 2.60 9.45 14.89
CA THR A 92 1.53 8.54 14.49
C THR A 92 2.00 7.55 13.42
N ASN A 93 1.35 6.40 13.32
CA ASN A 93 1.60 5.42 12.26
C ASN A 93 0.70 5.70 11.04
N GLY A 94 0.72 6.90 10.54
CA GLY A 94 0.00 7.33 9.35
C GLY A 94 -1.48 6.94 9.39
N TYR A 95 -1.91 6.12 8.42
CA TYR A 95 -3.28 5.60 8.37
C TYR A 95 -3.51 4.34 9.22
N GLY A 96 -2.52 3.91 10.02
CA GLY A 96 -2.63 2.77 10.92
C GLY A 96 -2.75 1.43 10.20
N MET A 97 -2.35 1.34 8.94
CA MET A 97 -2.47 0.11 8.17
C MET A 97 -1.47 0.03 7.00
N GLU A 98 -1.21 -1.19 6.59
CA GLU A 98 -0.68 -1.52 5.26
C GLU A 98 -1.64 -2.50 4.59
N ILE A 99 -1.70 -2.52 3.28
CA ILE A 99 -2.50 -3.47 2.53
C ILE A 99 -1.62 -4.29 1.59
N PHE A 100 -2.04 -5.52 1.30
CA PHE A 100 -1.30 -6.37 0.38
C PHE A 100 -2.25 -7.24 -0.45
N VAL A 101 -1.75 -7.72 -1.57
CA VAL A 101 -2.37 -8.75 -2.40
C VAL A 101 -1.37 -9.88 -2.61
N GLN A 102 -1.85 -11.12 -2.60
CA GLN A 102 -1.00 -12.28 -2.87
C GLN A 102 -1.62 -13.15 -3.96
N CYS A 103 -0.77 -13.78 -4.77
CA CYS A 103 -1.17 -14.70 -5.83
C CYS A 103 -0.20 -15.87 -5.89
N ALA A 104 -0.74 -17.10 -5.78
CA ALA A 104 0.06 -18.33 -5.87
C ALA A 104 0.25 -18.79 -7.32
N ASP A 105 -0.70 -18.46 -8.19
CA ASP A 105 -0.78 -18.97 -9.57
C ASP A 105 -0.48 -17.89 -10.61
N LEU A 106 0.37 -16.92 -10.26
CA LEU A 106 0.74 -15.87 -11.19
C LEU A 106 1.59 -16.47 -12.33
N PRO A 107 1.21 -16.28 -13.60
CA PRO A 107 2.00 -16.78 -14.73
C PRO A 107 3.44 -16.24 -14.69
N PRO A 108 4.45 -17.04 -15.08
CA PRO A 108 5.87 -16.64 -15.03
C PRO A 108 6.17 -15.31 -15.74
N GLU A 109 5.48 -15.04 -16.84
CA GLU A 109 5.62 -13.80 -17.60
C GLU A 109 5.07 -12.57 -16.87
N GLN A 110 4.15 -12.76 -15.92
CA GLN A 110 3.60 -11.72 -15.06
C GLN A 110 4.38 -11.61 -13.73
N ALA A 111 4.86 -12.75 -13.21
CA ALA A 111 5.62 -12.79 -11.96
C ALA A 111 7.02 -12.20 -12.10
N GLY A 112 7.60 -12.24 -13.31
CA GLY A 112 9.00 -11.91 -13.54
C GLY A 112 9.95 -12.86 -12.81
N THR A 113 11.24 -12.64 -12.94
CA THR A 113 12.28 -13.36 -12.20
C THR A 113 12.79 -12.52 -11.03
N PRO A 114 13.42 -13.15 -10.01
CA PRO A 114 14.07 -12.39 -8.93
C PRO A 114 15.03 -11.32 -9.48
N GLY A 115 14.89 -10.10 -8.97
CA GLY A 115 15.63 -8.93 -9.44
C GLY A 115 15.06 -8.23 -10.68
N GLU A 116 14.02 -8.78 -11.32
CA GLU A 116 13.34 -8.15 -12.47
C GLU A 116 11.87 -7.87 -12.08
N ILE A 117 11.53 -6.60 -11.91
CA ILE A 117 10.22 -6.18 -11.42
C ILE A 117 9.34 -5.51 -12.48
N THR A 118 9.83 -5.38 -13.72
CA THR A 118 9.13 -4.65 -14.80
C THR A 118 7.77 -5.29 -15.10
N ALA A 119 7.71 -6.63 -15.17
CA ALA A 119 6.47 -7.36 -15.41
C ALA A 119 5.40 -7.08 -14.35
N LEU A 120 5.81 -6.92 -13.09
CA LEU A 120 4.91 -6.60 -11.98
C LEU A 120 4.38 -5.17 -12.04
N ARG A 121 5.19 -4.22 -12.55
CA ARG A 121 4.76 -2.83 -12.73
C ARG A 121 3.58 -2.72 -13.69
N ASP A 122 3.59 -3.53 -14.73
CA ASP A 122 2.54 -3.55 -15.75
C ASP A 122 1.47 -4.61 -15.45
N GLY A 123 1.53 -5.23 -14.25
CA GLY A 123 0.65 -6.31 -13.80
C GLY A 123 -0.62 -5.82 -13.09
N TRP A 124 -1.64 -6.70 -13.11
CA TRP A 124 -2.92 -6.44 -12.45
C TRP A 124 -2.80 -6.25 -10.93
N MET A 125 -1.85 -6.94 -10.28
CA MET A 125 -1.65 -6.82 -8.82
C MET A 125 -1.25 -5.40 -8.44
N PHE A 126 -0.34 -4.78 -9.20
CA PHE A 126 0.08 -3.41 -8.94
C PHE A 126 -1.04 -2.42 -9.27
N ALA A 127 -1.74 -2.62 -10.39
CA ALA A 127 -2.87 -1.76 -10.77
C ALA A 127 -3.99 -1.81 -9.71
N LEU A 128 -4.34 -3.01 -9.23
CA LEU A 128 -5.36 -3.19 -8.19
C LEU A 128 -4.91 -2.57 -6.86
N LEU A 129 -3.73 -2.95 -6.38
CA LEU A 129 -3.25 -2.51 -5.07
C LEU A 129 -3.06 -1.00 -5.01
N SER A 130 -2.53 -0.37 -6.08
CA SER A 130 -2.39 1.09 -6.13
C SER A 130 -3.74 1.80 -6.15
N HIS A 131 -4.76 1.22 -6.80
CA HIS A 131 -6.11 1.78 -6.78
C HIS A 131 -6.71 1.73 -5.36
N ILE A 132 -6.62 0.57 -4.69
CA ILE A 132 -7.10 0.41 -3.30
C ILE A 132 -6.33 1.32 -2.35
N ALA A 133 -5.00 1.40 -2.47
CA ALA A 133 -4.19 2.31 -1.67
C ALA A 133 -4.62 3.78 -1.84
N GLY A 134 -4.99 4.17 -3.06
CA GLY A 134 -5.58 5.48 -3.33
C GLY A 134 -6.92 5.69 -2.60
N ILE A 135 -7.78 4.69 -2.55
CA ILE A 135 -9.04 4.74 -1.78
C ILE A 135 -8.76 4.88 -0.28
N VAL A 136 -7.83 4.07 0.26
CA VAL A 136 -7.42 4.18 1.66
C VAL A 136 -6.93 5.58 1.99
N ALA A 137 -6.06 6.13 1.16
CA ALA A 137 -5.50 7.47 1.37
C ALA A 137 -6.56 8.58 1.24
N THR A 138 -7.50 8.46 0.30
CA THR A 138 -8.62 9.41 0.14
C THR A 138 -9.54 9.46 1.37
N ASN A 139 -9.66 8.33 2.07
CA ASN A 139 -10.48 8.22 3.29
C ASN A 139 -9.66 8.38 4.57
N GLU A 140 -8.41 8.84 4.49
CA GLU A 140 -7.50 9.01 5.64
C GLU A 140 -7.37 7.72 6.47
N GLY A 141 -7.35 6.57 5.79
CA GLY A 141 -7.40 5.24 6.38
C GLY A 141 -8.82 4.65 6.42
N ILE A 142 -8.91 3.34 6.55
CA ILE A 142 -10.18 2.60 6.59
C ILE A 142 -10.30 1.67 7.82
N VAL A 143 -9.35 1.72 8.74
CA VAL A 143 -9.36 0.89 9.96
C VAL A 143 -10.67 1.02 10.74
N PRO A 144 -11.22 2.24 10.99
CA PRO A 144 -12.51 2.37 11.70
C PRO A 144 -13.68 1.76 10.94
N MET A 145 -13.60 1.68 9.61
CA MET A 145 -14.62 0.98 8.81
C MET A 145 -14.47 -0.53 8.94
N LEU A 146 -13.24 -1.05 8.87
CA LEU A 146 -12.96 -2.48 9.09
C LEU A 146 -13.46 -2.93 10.46
N ASP A 147 -13.17 -2.17 11.52
CA ASP A 147 -13.63 -2.46 12.88
C ASP A 147 -15.15 -2.52 12.99
N ARG A 148 -15.86 -1.63 12.28
CA ARG A 148 -17.33 -1.60 12.26
C ARG A 148 -17.95 -2.82 11.57
N TYR A 149 -17.26 -3.42 10.62
CA TYR A 149 -17.74 -4.51 9.77
C TYR A 149 -16.99 -5.83 10.02
N ASP A 150 -16.58 -6.08 11.26
CA ASP A 150 -15.91 -7.32 11.69
C ASP A 150 -14.64 -7.65 10.88
N GLY A 151 -13.90 -6.62 10.48
CA GLY A 151 -12.62 -6.76 9.76
C GLY A 151 -12.75 -7.09 8.27
N LEU A 152 -13.94 -6.96 7.67
CA LEU A 152 -14.15 -7.26 6.26
C LEU A 152 -14.98 -6.19 5.57
N LEU A 153 -14.44 -5.63 4.49
CA LEU A 153 -15.15 -4.69 3.61
C LEU A 153 -15.25 -5.26 2.20
N SER A 154 -16.43 -5.10 1.58
CA SER A 154 -16.61 -5.37 0.15
C SER A 154 -16.78 -4.06 -0.60
N MET A 155 -16.19 -3.99 -1.78
CA MET A 155 -16.36 -2.87 -2.70
C MET A 155 -16.39 -3.33 -4.14
N GLU A 156 -16.95 -2.51 -5.01
CA GLU A 156 -16.87 -2.66 -6.45
C GLU A 156 -16.00 -1.55 -7.03
N LEU A 157 -15.02 -1.93 -7.83
CA LEU A 157 -14.14 -1.00 -8.55
C LEU A 157 -14.65 -0.89 -9.98
N PRO A 158 -15.28 0.24 -10.36
CA PRO A 158 -15.82 0.42 -11.70
C PRO A 158 -14.73 0.71 -12.73
N GLY A 159 -15.03 0.48 -14.00
CA GLY A 159 -14.17 0.85 -15.12
C GLY A 159 -13.02 -0.13 -15.35
N VAL A 160 -13.24 -1.42 -15.11
CA VAL A 160 -12.24 -2.49 -15.36
C VAL A 160 -11.69 -2.42 -16.78
N SER A 161 -12.56 -2.20 -17.77
CA SER A 161 -12.19 -2.08 -19.18
C SER A 161 -11.23 -0.93 -19.49
N GLN A 162 -11.15 0.06 -18.61
CA GLN A 162 -10.24 1.21 -18.73
C GLN A 162 -8.85 0.90 -18.16
N SER A 163 -8.70 -0.16 -17.34
CA SER A 163 -7.44 -0.62 -16.80
C SER A 163 -6.93 -1.80 -17.62
N HIS A 164 -6.03 -1.55 -18.56
CA HIS A 164 -5.50 -2.62 -19.42
C HIS A 164 -4.95 -3.82 -18.63
N PRO A 165 -4.15 -3.66 -17.56
CA PRO A 165 -3.66 -4.79 -16.78
C PRO A 165 -4.79 -5.63 -16.16
N ILE A 166 -5.78 -4.98 -15.55
CA ILE A 166 -6.90 -5.68 -14.91
C ILE A 166 -7.76 -6.36 -15.98
N ALA A 167 -8.16 -5.64 -17.02
CA ALA A 167 -9.01 -6.17 -18.09
C ALA A 167 -8.42 -7.38 -18.82
N SER A 168 -7.09 -7.40 -19.02
CA SER A 168 -6.41 -8.46 -19.78
C SER A 168 -5.95 -9.64 -18.93
N GLN A 169 -5.75 -9.46 -17.62
CA GLN A 169 -5.08 -10.45 -16.78
C GLN A 169 -6.00 -11.03 -15.68
N VAL A 170 -7.04 -10.28 -15.26
CA VAL A 170 -7.99 -10.78 -14.27
C VAL A 170 -9.08 -11.61 -14.95
N PRO A 171 -9.39 -12.83 -14.42
CA PRO A 171 -10.45 -13.67 -15.00
C PRO A 171 -11.80 -12.96 -15.01
N SER A 172 -12.50 -13.01 -16.14
CA SER A 172 -13.78 -12.33 -16.37
C SER A 172 -14.88 -12.69 -15.36
N ARG A 173 -14.78 -13.87 -14.70
CA ARG A 173 -15.73 -14.28 -13.64
C ARG A 173 -15.72 -13.35 -12.41
N PHE A 174 -14.68 -12.54 -12.24
CA PHE A 174 -14.59 -11.55 -11.15
C PHE A 174 -15.08 -10.16 -11.58
N VAL A 175 -15.42 -9.99 -12.86
CA VAL A 175 -15.92 -8.73 -13.42
C VAL A 175 -17.44 -8.83 -13.56
N THR A 176 -18.14 -7.84 -13.03
CA THR A 176 -19.62 -7.76 -13.11
C THR A 176 -20.08 -7.33 -14.50
N ALA A 177 -21.39 -7.49 -14.78
CA ALA A 177 -21.97 -7.02 -16.03
C ALA A 177 -21.87 -5.50 -16.23
N ASP A 178 -21.70 -4.75 -15.14
CA ASP A 178 -21.57 -3.30 -15.13
C ASP A 178 -20.11 -2.83 -15.20
N ASP A 179 -19.19 -3.69 -15.69
CA ASP A 179 -17.75 -3.40 -15.85
C ASP A 179 -17.07 -3.05 -14.52
N ALA A 180 -17.44 -3.73 -13.44
CA ALA A 180 -16.83 -3.53 -12.12
C ALA A 180 -16.16 -4.81 -11.60
N LEU A 181 -15.04 -4.64 -10.89
CA LEU A 181 -14.35 -5.73 -10.18
C LEU A 181 -14.81 -5.75 -8.72
N GLY A 182 -15.34 -6.91 -8.29
CA GLY A 182 -15.64 -7.15 -6.87
C GLY A 182 -14.34 -7.37 -6.08
N VAL A 183 -14.14 -6.60 -5.02
CA VAL A 183 -12.97 -6.70 -4.14
C VAL A 183 -13.42 -6.86 -2.70
N LEU A 184 -12.75 -7.75 -1.97
CA LEU A 184 -12.86 -7.86 -0.51
C LEU A 184 -11.56 -7.37 0.12
N ILE A 185 -11.67 -6.50 1.12
CA ILE A 185 -10.55 -6.03 1.93
C ILE A 185 -10.72 -6.59 3.34
N GLY A 186 -9.63 -7.11 3.89
CA GLY A 186 -9.62 -7.81 5.17
C GLY A 186 -9.64 -9.33 5.02
N GLY A 187 -9.87 -10.05 6.11
CA GLY A 187 -9.83 -11.51 6.16
C GLY A 187 -8.48 -12.04 6.67
N PRO A 188 -8.25 -13.37 6.55
CA PRO A 188 -7.04 -13.98 7.10
C PRO A 188 -5.78 -13.43 6.43
N ALA A 189 -4.88 -12.91 7.25
CA ALA A 189 -3.59 -12.37 6.86
C ALA A 189 -2.47 -13.12 7.57
N PRO A 190 -1.22 -13.12 7.05
CA PRO A 190 -0.07 -13.54 7.84
C PRO A 190 0.06 -12.64 9.08
N ASP A 191 0.68 -13.18 10.15
CA ASP A 191 0.95 -12.42 11.36
C ASP A 191 1.77 -11.16 11.03
N PHE A 192 1.11 -10.01 11.02
CA PHE A 192 1.72 -8.71 10.78
C PHE A 192 2.10 -8.07 12.13
N PRO A 193 3.16 -7.26 12.21
CA PRO A 193 3.43 -6.53 13.43
C PRO A 193 2.26 -5.59 13.72
N THR A 194 1.53 -5.88 14.81
CA THR A 194 0.34 -5.10 15.19
C THR A 194 0.68 -3.76 15.85
N MET A 195 1.95 -3.57 16.20
CA MET A 195 2.45 -2.35 16.85
C MET A 195 3.70 -1.87 16.11
N ILE A 196 3.69 -0.63 15.67
CA ILE A 196 4.84 0.10 15.12
C ILE A 196 4.86 1.46 15.85
N ASN A 197 6.02 1.91 16.30
CA ASN A 197 6.16 3.18 17.04
C ASN A 197 5.13 3.31 18.20
N ASP A 198 4.90 2.20 18.93
CA ASP A 198 3.94 2.10 20.04
C ASP A 198 2.46 2.38 19.65
N MET A 199 2.14 2.37 18.38
CA MET A 199 0.80 2.57 17.85
C MET A 199 0.29 1.31 17.11
N PRO A 200 -1.02 1.01 17.16
CA PRO A 200 -1.58 -0.12 16.42
C PRO A 200 -1.53 0.11 14.91
N VAL A 201 -1.19 -0.95 14.17
CA VAL A 201 -1.21 -0.99 12.70
C VAL A 201 -1.92 -2.26 12.26
N SER A 202 -2.87 -2.15 11.34
CA SER A 202 -3.59 -3.27 10.73
C SER A 202 -2.97 -3.65 9.38
N PRO A 203 -2.83 -4.95 9.06
CA PRO A 203 -2.39 -5.39 7.73
C PRO A 203 -3.52 -5.30 6.71
#